data_231754745bad4970b573ef681cba22eb
#
_entry.id   231754745bad4970b573ef681cba22eb
#
_cell.length_a   1.000
_cell.length_b   1.000
_cell.length_c   1.000
_cell.angle_alpha   90.00
_cell.angle_beta   90.00
_cell.angle_gamma   90.00
#
_symmetry.space_group_name_H-M   'P 1'
#
loop_
_entity.id
_entity.type
_entity.pdbx_description
1 polymer ?
#
loop_
_entity_poly.entity_id
_entity_poly.type
_entity_poly.pdbx_seq_one_letter_code
_entity_poly.pdbx_strand_id
1 'polypeptide(L)'
;LRAPTDNDGFKLMPDLAERLGVGGQAWRRWQNAGVHTHNAADVVDSAHDATPAHPSGRGGGTRHHHRVVVPAEHADLPRVGVRWCLPSGFDRMRWWGRGPHENYPDRAASAMLGVWEAPIDTLAYLVPQEYGLRTDCRWFELIDTARGVTVRFDDFSQPLHIAAIRHDVHDMIHAGVDHELVDSPGLFVHLDVAHRGVGTASCGPDVAPNHQLAAGTYEWSYRVSTTT
;
A
#
# COMPACT_ATOMS: atom_id res chain seq x y z
N LEU A 1 7.17 -0.44 -3.83
CA LEU A 1 6.82 0.63 -4.79
C LEU A 1 5.35 1.00 -4.65
N ARG A 2 4.96 2.22 -5.02
CA ARG A 2 3.59 2.67 -5.27
C ARG A 2 3.55 3.47 -6.57
N ALA A 3 2.37 3.59 -7.17
CA ALA A 3 2.21 4.47 -8.33
C ALA A 3 2.37 5.94 -7.89
N PRO A 4 3.07 6.77 -8.68
CA PRO A 4 3.25 8.18 -8.35
C PRO A 4 1.92 8.93 -8.45
N THR A 5 1.75 9.93 -7.58
CA THR A 5 0.70 10.93 -7.66
C THR A 5 1.24 12.23 -8.26
N ASP A 6 0.39 13.19 -8.58
CA ASP A 6 0.83 14.48 -9.09
C ASP A 6 1.74 15.24 -8.10
N ASN A 7 1.57 15.00 -6.80
CA ASN A 7 2.45 15.60 -5.77
C ASN A 7 3.84 14.96 -5.70
N ASP A 8 4.01 13.75 -6.24
CA ASP A 8 5.34 13.12 -6.35
C ASP A 8 6.14 13.65 -7.56
N GLY A 9 5.53 14.44 -8.41
CA GLY A 9 6.06 14.97 -9.67
C GLY A 9 5.25 14.43 -10.85
N PHE A 10 4.66 15.29 -11.63
CA PHE A 10 3.70 14.95 -12.70
C PHE A 10 4.12 13.74 -13.50
N LYS A 11 3.37 12.64 -13.36
CA LYS A 11 3.68 11.36 -13.98
C LYS A 11 3.85 11.46 -15.51
N LEU A 12 2.96 12.21 -16.17
CA LEU A 12 2.96 12.35 -17.63
C LEU A 12 3.90 13.45 -18.13
N MET A 13 4.35 14.35 -17.27
CA MET A 13 5.19 15.49 -17.64
C MET A 13 6.27 15.78 -16.57
N PRO A 14 7.12 14.79 -16.22
CA PRO A 14 8.07 14.96 -15.12
C PRO A 14 9.09 16.07 -15.38
N ASP A 15 9.54 16.25 -16.61
CA ASP A 15 10.49 17.30 -16.98
C ASP A 15 9.87 18.70 -16.91
N LEU A 16 8.57 18.83 -17.21
CA LEU A 16 7.86 20.08 -17.05
C LEU A 16 7.71 20.44 -15.57
N ALA A 17 7.35 19.48 -14.73
CA ALA A 17 7.26 19.69 -13.29
C ALA A 17 8.58 20.17 -12.70
N GLU A 18 9.70 19.56 -13.09
CA GLU A 18 11.05 19.97 -12.66
C GLU A 18 11.37 21.41 -13.11
N ARG A 19 11.15 21.74 -14.37
CA ARG A 19 11.43 23.08 -14.93
C ARG A 19 10.60 24.17 -14.27
N LEU A 20 9.37 23.87 -13.88
CA LEU A 20 8.47 24.81 -13.21
C LEU A 20 8.66 24.83 -11.69
N GLY A 21 9.44 23.91 -11.12
CA GLY A 21 9.61 23.77 -9.68
C GLY A 21 8.32 23.43 -8.96
N VAL A 22 7.39 22.74 -9.63
CA VAL A 22 6.09 22.34 -9.08
C VAL A 22 6.04 20.82 -8.86
N GLY A 23 5.23 20.40 -7.89
CA GLY A 23 5.16 19.00 -7.47
C GLY A 23 6.36 18.58 -6.64
N GLY A 24 6.27 17.42 -6.02
CA GLY A 24 7.20 16.96 -4.98
C GLY A 24 8.45 16.34 -5.50
N GLN A 25 8.80 16.13 -6.69
CA GLN A 25 10.02 15.50 -7.21
C GLN A 25 10.37 14.11 -6.61
N ALA A 26 9.49 13.53 -5.77
CA ALA A 26 9.72 12.24 -5.15
C ALA A 26 9.82 11.13 -6.20
N TRP A 27 8.98 11.16 -7.22
CA TRP A 27 9.01 10.20 -8.30
C TRP A 27 10.38 10.16 -8.99
N ARG A 28 10.98 11.32 -9.27
CA ARG A 28 12.32 11.39 -9.88
C ARG A 28 13.41 10.86 -8.94
N ARG A 29 13.32 11.14 -7.64
CA ARG A 29 14.26 10.55 -6.66
C ARG A 29 14.16 9.03 -6.65
N TRP A 30 12.95 8.46 -6.69
CA TRP A 30 12.74 7.01 -6.75
C TRP A 30 13.24 6.39 -8.06
N GLN A 31 13.07 7.09 -9.19
CA GLN A 31 13.63 6.66 -10.47
C GLN A 31 15.16 6.66 -10.43
N ASN A 32 15.78 7.72 -9.95
CA ASN A 32 17.24 7.83 -9.85
C ASN A 32 17.83 6.79 -8.90
N ALA A 33 17.13 6.46 -7.83
CA ALA A 33 17.51 5.39 -6.90
C ALA A 33 17.16 3.97 -7.40
N GLY A 34 16.57 3.83 -8.59
CA GLY A 34 16.20 2.55 -9.16
C GLY A 34 15.04 1.82 -8.47
N VAL A 35 14.34 2.48 -7.54
CA VAL A 35 13.26 1.87 -6.74
C VAL A 35 12.14 1.29 -7.59
N HIS A 36 11.92 1.81 -8.79
CA HIS A 36 10.87 1.37 -9.72
C HIS A 36 11.24 0.16 -10.56
N THR A 37 12.53 -0.20 -10.63
CA THR A 37 13.06 -1.29 -11.46
C THR A 37 13.73 -2.39 -10.66
N HIS A 38 14.19 -2.12 -9.44
CA HIS A 38 14.88 -3.08 -8.60
C HIS A 38 13.92 -3.95 -7.79
N ASN A 39 14.35 -5.18 -7.51
CA ASN A 39 13.70 -5.98 -6.47
C ASN A 39 13.92 -5.32 -5.09
N ALA A 40 13.02 -5.57 -4.17
CA ALA A 40 13.17 -5.04 -2.81
C ALA A 40 14.51 -5.44 -2.16
N ALA A 41 15.00 -6.65 -2.44
CA ALA A 41 16.28 -7.15 -1.93
C ALA A 41 17.51 -6.36 -2.41
N ASP A 42 17.41 -5.63 -3.52
CA ASP A 42 18.49 -4.81 -4.05
C ASP A 42 18.56 -3.42 -3.39
N VAL A 43 17.46 -3.01 -2.74
CA VAL A 43 17.31 -1.69 -2.14
C VAL A 43 17.37 -1.73 -0.62
N VAL A 44 16.89 -2.81 -0.02
CA VAL A 44 16.80 -2.97 1.44
C VAL A 44 17.26 -4.35 1.87
N ASP A 45 17.84 -4.45 3.07
CA ASP A 45 18.04 -5.74 3.72
C ASP A 45 16.72 -6.18 4.36
N SER A 46 16.28 -7.41 4.05
CA SER A 46 14.99 -7.91 4.51
C SER A 46 15.06 -9.36 4.99
N ALA A 47 14.34 -9.65 6.05
CA ALA A 47 14.12 -11.00 6.56
C ALA A 47 12.62 -11.25 6.76
N HIS A 48 12.20 -12.47 6.41
CA HIS A 48 10.83 -12.93 6.61
C HIS A 48 10.84 -14.32 7.22
N ASP A 49 10.00 -14.53 8.21
CA ASP A 49 9.76 -15.83 8.83
C ASP A 49 8.25 -16.09 8.90
N ALA A 50 7.85 -17.35 8.65
CA ALA A 50 6.47 -17.78 8.67
C ALA A 50 6.33 -19.04 9.53
N THR A 51 5.54 -18.97 10.58
CA THR A 51 5.32 -20.06 11.53
C THR A 51 3.84 -20.41 11.67
N PRO A 52 3.49 -21.71 11.87
CA PRO A 52 2.12 -22.07 12.19
C PRO A 52 1.65 -21.33 13.45
N ALA A 53 0.51 -20.67 13.35
CA ALA A 53 -0.12 -20.05 14.50
C ALA A 53 -0.87 -21.13 15.28
N HIS A 54 -0.56 -21.32 16.57
CA HIS A 54 -1.28 -22.25 17.41
C HIS A 54 -2.77 -21.88 17.52
N PRO A 55 -3.68 -22.85 17.52
CA PRO A 55 -5.13 -22.61 17.55
C PRO A 55 -5.62 -22.21 18.96
N SER A 56 -5.01 -21.21 19.60
CA SER A 56 -5.54 -20.65 20.84
C SER A 56 -6.66 -19.66 20.50
N GLY A 57 -7.85 -20.18 20.24
CA GLY A 57 -9.10 -19.43 20.35
C GLY A 57 -9.88 -19.11 19.09
N ARG A 58 -9.35 -19.05 17.88
CA ARG A 58 -10.12 -18.82 16.63
C ARG A 58 -9.38 -19.35 15.40
N GLY A 59 -9.44 -20.64 15.15
CA GLY A 59 -8.95 -21.25 13.90
C GLY A 59 -7.43 -21.22 13.75
N GLY A 60 -6.91 -22.19 13.00
CA GLY A 60 -5.51 -22.22 12.59
C GLY A 60 -5.15 -21.04 11.68
N GLY A 61 -3.89 -20.93 11.36
CA GLY A 61 -3.39 -19.89 10.45
C GLY A 61 -1.87 -19.89 10.45
N THR A 62 -1.30 -18.93 9.76
CA THR A 62 0.14 -18.72 9.71
C THR A 62 0.47 -17.32 10.22
N ARG A 63 1.42 -17.23 11.14
CA ARG A 63 1.98 -15.97 11.59
C ARG A 63 3.17 -15.63 10.70
N HIS A 64 3.19 -14.41 10.22
CA HIS A 64 4.25 -13.85 9.43
C HIS A 64 5.00 -12.79 10.22
N HIS A 65 6.30 -12.84 10.20
CA HIS A 65 7.23 -11.89 10.81
C HIS A 65 8.10 -11.28 9.75
N HIS A 66 8.21 -9.97 9.74
CA HIS A 66 9.04 -9.24 8.78
C HIS A 66 9.95 -8.27 9.50
N ARG A 67 11.15 -8.16 8.96
CA ARG A 67 12.14 -7.15 9.32
C ARG A 67 12.75 -6.57 8.06
N VAL A 68 12.74 -5.25 7.94
CA VAL A 68 13.31 -4.51 6.79
C VAL A 68 14.22 -3.42 7.33
N VAL A 69 15.44 -3.35 6.84
CA VAL A 69 16.38 -2.26 7.12
C VAL A 69 16.48 -1.38 5.88
N VAL A 70 16.05 -0.13 6.01
CA VAL A 70 16.15 0.88 4.97
C VAL A 70 17.42 1.69 5.22
N PRO A 71 18.43 1.62 4.35
CA PRO A 71 19.66 2.38 4.50
C PRO A 71 19.44 3.87 4.22
N ALA A 72 20.37 4.71 4.69
CA ALA A 72 20.20 6.16 4.63
C ALA A 72 20.11 6.71 3.19
N GLU A 73 20.81 6.09 2.26
CA GLU A 73 20.80 6.44 0.83
C GLU A 73 19.46 6.17 0.14
N HIS A 74 18.64 5.31 0.73
CA HIS A 74 17.30 4.97 0.27
C HIS A 74 16.19 5.51 1.19
N ALA A 75 16.48 6.49 2.02
CA ALA A 75 15.43 7.19 2.78
C ALA A 75 14.38 7.79 1.84
N ASP A 76 13.17 8.03 2.39
CA ASP A 76 12.03 8.55 1.63
C ASP A 76 11.48 7.58 0.58
N LEU A 77 11.45 6.28 0.90
CA LEU A 77 10.77 5.27 0.10
C LEU A 77 9.26 5.55 0.03
N PRO A 78 8.57 5.10 -1.03
CA PRO A 78 7.11 5.27 -1.12
C PRO A 78 6.33 4.47 -0.09
N ARG A 79 6.82 3.27 0.28
CA ARG A 79 6.22 2.39 1.29
C ARG A 79 7.22 1.36 1.79
N VAL A 80 7.00 0.86 3.00
CA VAL A 80 7.66 -0.33 3.55
C VAL A 80 6.57 -1.31 3.98
N GLY A 81 6.54 -2.48 3.36
CA GLY A 81 5.49 -3.47 3.59
C GLY A 81 5.64 -4.70 2.70
N VAL A 82 4.59 -5.50 2.65
CA VAL A 82 4.52 -6.70 1.81
C VAL A 82 3.31 -6.64 0.90
N ARG A 83 3.42 -7.28 -0.25
CA ARG A 83 2.32 -7.46 -1.20
C ARG A 83 1.97 -8.93 -1.32
N TRP A 84 0.69 -9.22 -1.15
CA TRP A 84 0.09 -10.51 -1.49
C TRP A 84 -0.62 -10.41 -2.83
N CYS A 85 -0.62 -11.51 -3.57
CA CYS A 85 -1.47 -11.67 -4.75
C CYS A 85 -2.47 -12.79 -4.45
N LEU A 86 -3.74 -12.45 -4.40
CA LEU A 86 -4.85 -13.38 -4.15
C LEU A 86 -5.68 -13.57 -5.42
N PRO A 87 -6.44 -14.66 -5.55
CA PRO A 87 -7.38 -14.83 -6.65
C PRO A 87 -8.36 -13.66 -6.78
N SER A 88 -8.80 -13.37 -7.99
CA SER A 88 -9.69 -12.23 -8.30
C SER A 88 -11.12 -12.32 -7.73
N GLY A 89 -11.50 -13.48 -7.16
CA GLY A 89 -12.87 -13.73 -6.67
C GLY A 89 -13.29 -12.92 -5.44
N PHE A 90 -12.36 -12.32 -4.74
CA PHE A 90 -12.68 -11.46 -3.61
C PHE A 90 -13.31 -10.16 -4.11
N ASP A 91 -14.50 -9.83 -3.59
CA ASP A 91 -15.34 -8.71 -4.02
C ASP A 91 -15.60 -7.69 -2.91
N ARG A 92 -15.39 -8.05 -1.64
CA ARG A 92 -15.59 -7.17 -0.50
C ARG A 92 -14.39 -7.19 0.44
N MET A 93 -14.18 -6.06 1.12
CA MET A 93 -13.26 -5.94 2.24
C MET A 93 -13.96 -5.41 3.48
N ARG A 94 -13.54 -5.87 4.65
CA ARG A 94 -13.98 -5.39 5.94
C ARG A 94 -12.77 -5.17 6.83
N TRP A 95 -12.72 -4.05 7.55
CA TRP A 95 -11.55 -3.70 8.35
C TRP A 95 -11.90 -2.93 9.63
N TRP A 96 -11.04 -3.02 10.61
CA TRP A 96 -11.01 -2.12 11.74
C TRP A 96 -9.82 -1.19 11.62
N GLY A 97 -10.08 0.06 11.31
CA GLY A 97 -9.10 1.09 11.04
C GLY A 97 -9.77 2.40 10.68
N ARG A 98 -9.04 3.29 10.02
CA ARG A 98 -9.64 4.52 9.51
C ARG A 98 -10.44 4.25 8.24
N GLY A 99 -11.55 4.96 8.11
CA GLY A 99 -12.48 4.83 6.99
C GLY A 99 -13.64 5.83 7.06
N PRO A 100 -14.70 5.64 6.24
CA PRO A 100 -14.92 4.53 5.30
C PRO A 100 -14.12 4.63 3.98
N HIS A 101 -13.70 5.84 3.59
CA HIS A 101 -13.00 6.11 2.33
C HIS A 101 -11.49 5.89 2.45
N GLU A 102 -10.80 5.90 1.31
CA GLU A 102 -9.33 5.88 1.29
C GLU A 102 -8.74 7.04 2.09
N ASN A 103 -7.65 6.78 2.75
CA ASN A 103 -6.95 7.79 3.54
C ASN A 103 -5.46 7.45 3.64
N TYR A 104 -4.64 8.47 3.83
CA TYR A 104 -3.17 8.37 3.84
C TYR A 104 -2.62 9.05 5.09
N PRO A 105 -1.38 8.79 5.51
CA PRO A 105 -0.82 9.36 6.75
C PRO A 105 -0.95 10.89 6.85
N ASP A 106 -0.90 11.59 5.72
CA ASP A 106 -1.06 13.04 5.63
C ASP A 106 -2.48 13.50 5.19
N ARG A 107 -3.38 12.55 4.90
CA ARG A 107 -4.75 12.77 4.46
C ARG A 107 -5.76 11.91 5.22
N ALA A 108 -5.72 11.93 6.54
CA ALA A 108 -6.56 11.09 7.39
C ALA A 108 -7.54 11.87 8.28
N ALA A 109 -7.57 13.21 8.22
CA ALA A 109 -8.37 14.04 9.12
C ALA A 109 -9.88 13.79 9.01
N SER A 110 -10.38 13.42 7.82
CA SER A 110 -11.79 13.07 7.58
C SER A 110 -12.13 11.60 7.84
N ALA A 111 -11.14 10.76 8.09
CA ALA A 111 -11.34 9.33 8.27
C ALA A 111 -11.43 8.97 9.76
N MET A 112 -12.54 8.36 10.15
CA MET A 112 -12.82 7.98 11.54
C MET A 112 -12.34 6.56 11.82
N LEU A 113 -11.87 6.30 13.05
CA LEU A 113 -11.62 4.94 13.51
C LEU A 113 -12.95 4.20 13.72
N GLY A 114 -13.04 3.00 13.14
CA GLY A 114 -14.25 2.18 13.22
C GLY A 114 -14.09 0.84 12.53
N VAL A 115 -15.14 0.05 12.57
CA VAL A 115 -15.28 -1.16 11.74
C VAL A 115 -16.09 -0.79 10.50
N TRP A 116 -15.48 -0.99 9.36
CA TRP A 116 -16.02 -0.62 8.06
C TRP A 116 -16.12 -1.83 7.15
N GLU A 117 -17.00 -1.75 6.17
CA GLU A 117 -17.12 -2.72 5.10
C GLU A 117 -17.43 -1.99 3.79
N ALA A 118 -16.75 -2.41 2.72
CA ALA A 118 -16.93 -1.85 1.39
C ALA A 118 -16.67 -2.90 0.29
N PRO A 119 -17.17 -2.69 -0.93
CA PRO A 119 -16.63 -3.38 -2.10
C PRO A 119 -15.12 -3.15 -2.21
N ILE A 120 -14.42 -4.06 -2.89
CA ILE A 120 -13.01 -3.82 -3.24
C ILE A 120 -12.93 -2.57 -4.11
N ASP A 121 -12.01 -1.68 -3.74
CA ASP A 121 -11.86 -0.41 -4.42
C ASP A 121 -11.53 -0.57 -5.90
N THR A 122 -12.15 0.26 -6.72
CA THR A 122 -11.81 0.44 -8.13
C THR A 122 -11.04 1.74 -8.29
N LEU A 123 -10.19 1.79 -9.31
CA LEU A 123 -9.47 3.00 -9.65
C LEU A 123 -10.46 4.13 -9.99
N ALA A 124 -10.39 5.25 -9.26
CA ALA A 124 -11.26 6.40 -9.45
C ALA A 124 -10.58 7.54 -10.25
N TYR A 125 -9.38 7.33 -10.73
CA TYR A 125 -8.55 8.36 -11.36
C TYR A 125 -8.36 8.11 -12.84
N LEU A 126 -8.59 9.13 -13.66
CA LEU A 126 -8.35 9.07 -15.12
C LEU A 126 -6.89 8.76 -15.45
N VAL A 127 -5.96 9.35 -14.72
CA VAL A 127 -4.52 9.01 -14.77
C VAL A 127 -4.24 8.04 -13.63
N PRO A 128 -3.86 6.78 -13.91
CA PRO A 128 -3.59 5.79 -12.89
C PRO A 128 -2.52 6.25 -11.90
N GLN A 129 -2.85 6.20 -10.62
CA GLN A 129 -2.00 6.61 -9.51
C GLN A 129 -2.29 5.79 -8.27
N GLU A 130 -1.55 6.01 -7.17
CA GLU A 130 -1.82 5.38 -5.88
C GLU A 130 -3.25 5.63 -5.43
N TYR A 131 -3.93 4.56 -4.97
CA TYR A 131 -5.30 4.63 -4.47
C TYR A 131 -5.61 3.51 -3.48
N GLY A 132 -6.72 3.64 -2.76
CA GLY A 132 -7.33 2.57 -1.98
C GLY A 132 -6.70 2.30 -0.62
N LEU A 133 -5.77 3.13 -0.11
CA LEU A 133 -5.17 2.90 1.19
C LEU A 133 -6.15 3.16 2.34
N ARG A 134 -6.07 2.33 3.38
CA ARG A 134 -6.72 2.50 4.70
C ARG A 134 -5.63 2.49 5.77
N THR A 135 -5.58 3.53 6.58
CA THR A 135 -4.54 3.65 7.62
C THR A 135 -5.02 3.17 9.00
N ASP A 136 -4.09 2.95 9.90
CA ASP A 136 -4.34 2.57 11.29
C ASP A 136 -5.20 1.31 11.44
N CYS A 137 -5.04 0.33 10.54
CA CYS A 137 -5.80 -0.91 10.59
C CYS A 137 -5.23 -1.87 11.64
N ARG A 138 -6.14 -2.55 12.34
CA ARG A 138 -5.80 -3.53 13.38
C ARG A 138 -6.12 -4.96 12.96
N TRP A 139 -7.01 -5.09 12.01
CA TRP A 139 -7.29 -6.31 11.26
C TRP A 139 -8.05 -5.95 9.98
N PHE A 140 -8.04 -6.87 9.02
CA PHE A 140 -8.94 -6.79 7.87
C PHE A 140 -9.28 -8.18 7.33
N GLU A 141 -10.36 -8.24 6.58
CA GLU A 141 -10.89 -9.43 5.93
C GLU A 141 -11.13 -9.13 4.45
N LEU A 142 -10.83 -10.10 3.63
CA LEU A 142 -11.23 -10.14 2.23
C LEU A 142 -12.24 -11.26 2.07
N ILE A 143 -13.36 -10.97 1.44
CA ILE A 143 -14.52 -11.84 1.34
C ILE A 143 -14.79 -12.11 -0.13
N ASP A 144 -14.83 -13.41 -0.49
CA ASP A 144 -15.38 -13.90 -1.75
C ASP A 144 -16.82 -14.33 -1.45
N THR A 145 -17.78 -13.45 -1.76
CA THR A 145 -19.19 -13.70 -1.45
C THR A 145 -19.77 -14.86 -2.26
N ALA A 146 -19.25 -15.09 -3.45
CA ALA A 146 -19.72 -16.17 -4.32
C ALA A 146 -19.31 -17.56 -3.82
N ARG A 147 -18.12 -17.67 -3.21
CA ARG A 147 -17.61 -18.94 -2.68
C ARG A 147 -17.77 -19.09 -1.18
N GLY A 148 -18.19 -18.06 -0.48
CA GLY A 148 -18.29 -18.03 0.98
C GLY A 148 -16.91 -18.11 1.68
N VAL A 149 -15.85 -17.72 1.00
CA VAL A 149 -14.47 -17.77 1.53
C VAL A 149 -14.09 -16.41 2.10
N THR A 150 -13.52 -16.43 3.29
CA THR A 150 -12.94 -15.24 3.91
C THR A 150 -11.46 -15.47 4.22
N VAL A 151 -10.59 -14.57 3.78
CA VAL A 151 -9.20 -14.49 4.22
C VAL A 151 -9.10 -13.35 5.21
N ARG A 152 -8.63 -13.66 6.41
CA ARG A 152 -8.49 -12.72 7.51
C ARG A 152 -7.03 -12.49 7.83
N PHE A 153 -6.66 -11.22 7.96
CA PHE A 153 -5.38 -10.74 8.45
C PHE A 153 -5.63 -10.05 9.79
N ASP A 154 -5.05 -10.57 10.86
CA ASP A 154 -5.24 -10.05 12.21
C ASP A 154 -4.00 -10.25 13.09
N ASP A 155 -4.15 -9.96 14.38
CA ASP A 155 -3.09 -10.08 15.38
C ASP A 155 -1.82 -9.31 14.97
N PHE A 156 -2.06 -8.08 14.48
CA PHE A 156 -1.00 -7.17 14.08
C PHE A 156 -0.19 -6.71 15.29
N SER A 157 1.13 -6.77 15.21
CA SER A 157 2.02 -6.27 16.28
C SER A 157 1.87 -4.76 16.52
N GLN A 158 1.39 -4.04 15.50
CA GLN A 158 1.08 -2.61 15.52
C GLN A 158 0.05 -2.31 14.42
N PRO A 159 -0.64 -1.17 14.43
CA PRO A 159 -1.51 -0.79 13.32
C PRO A 159 -0.76 -0.76 12.00
N LEU A 160 -1.33 -1.36 10.96
CA LEU A 160 -0.78 -1.39 9.60
C LEU A 160 -1.63 -0.53 8.66
N HIS A 161 -1.06 -0.16 7.52
CA HIS A 161 -1.77 0.46 6.42
C HIS A 161 -2.09 -0.59 5.36
N ILE A 162 -3.31 -0.60 4.85
CA ILE A 162 -3.80 -1.69 3.99
C ILE A 162 -4.43 -1.13 2.74
N ALA A 163 -4.12 -1.75 1.60
CA ALA A 163 -4.85 -1.55 0.35
C ALA A 163 -5.15 -2.91 -0.29
N ALA A 164 -6.33 -3.02 -0.91
CA ALA A 164 -6.72 -4.16 -1.73
C ALA A 164 -7.17 -3.62 -3.10
N ILE A 165 -6.34 -3.80 -4.12
CA ILE A 165 -6.50 -3.18 -5.43
C ILE A 165 -6.38 -4.19 -6.55
N ARG A 166 -7.05 -3.93 -7.69
CA ARG A 166 -7.10 -4.86 -8.82
C ARG A 166 -6.02 -4.62 -9.86
N HIS A 167 -5.29 -3.51 -9.79
CA HIS A 167 -4.25 -3.19 -10.77
C HIS A 167 -2.86 -3.35 -10.17
N ASP A 168 -1.94 -3.93 -10.94
CA ASP A 168 -0.53 -3.97 -10.54
C ASP A 168 0.05 -2.55 -10.53
N VAL A 169 0.88 -2.27 -9.57
CA VAL A 169 1.57 -0.98 -9.45
C VAL A 169 2.41 -0.68 -10.69
N HIS A 170 3.04 -1.69 -11.29
CA HIS A 170 3.82 -1.51 -12.51
C HIS A 170 2.96 -1.12 -13.70
N ASP A 171 1.78 -1.74 -13.86
CA ASP A 171 0.84 -1.37 -14.91
C ASP A 171 0.35 0.07 -14.70
N MET A 172 0.00 0.43 -13.46
CA MET A 172 -0.39 1.79 -13.12
C MET A 172 0.71 2.83 -13.37
N ILE A 173 1.99 2.48 -13.22
CA ILE A 173 3.11 3.38 -13.54
C ILE A 173 3.19 3.66 -15.03
N HIS A 174 2.98 2.66 -15.85
CA HIS A 174 3.17 2.76 -17.32
C HIS A 174 1.95 3.25 -18.06
N ALA A 175 0.74 2.97 -17.60
CA ALA A 175 -0.47 3.45 -18.25
C ALA A 175 -0.61 4.98 -18.12
N GLY A 176 -0.87 5.66 -19.20
CA GLY A 176 -1.13 7.11 -19.25
C GLY A 176 -2.56 7.46 -18.79
N VAL A 177 -3.50 6.58 -19.08
CA VAL A 177 -4.93 6.71 -18.74
C VAL A 177 -5.51 5.37 -18.31
N ASP A 178 -6.62 5.40 -17.61
CA ASP A 178 -7.26 4.24 -16.99
C ASP A 178 -7.61 3.12 -17.97
N HIS A 179 -8.06 3.45 -19.18
CA HIS A 179 -8.42 2.46 -20.20
C HIS A 179 -7.23 1.74 -20.85
N GLU A 180 -6.00 2.15 -20.58
CA GLU A 180 -4.78 1.42 -20.94
C GLU A 180 -4.39 0.36 -19.90
N LEU A 181 -5.05 0.34 -18.73
CA LEU A 181 -4.80 -0.66 -17.72
C LEU A 181 -5.34 -2.02 -18.16
N VAL A 182 -4.53 -3.04 -17.92
CA VAL A 182 -4.93 -4.43 -18.14
C VAL A 182 -5.54 -4.98 -16.85
N ASP A 183 -6.67 -5.67 -16.97
CA ASP A 183 -7.26 -6.37 -15.84
C ASP A 183 -6.30 -7.44 -15.33
N SER A 184 -5.98 -7.36 -14.05
CA SER A 184 -5.15 -8.36 -13.40
C SER A 184 -5.96 -9.64 -13.14
N PRO A 185 -5.35 -10.83 -13.30
CA PRO A 185 -5.97 -12.10 -12.91
C PRO A 185 -6.10 -12.26 -11.38
N GLY A 186 -5.58 -11.32 -10.59
CA GLY A 186 -5.56 -11.37 -9.14
C GLY A 186 -5.96 -10.08 -8.46
N LEU A 187 -6.07 -10.17 -7.13
CA LEU A 187 -6.24 -9.05 -6.23
C LEU A 187 -4.90 -8.79 -5.53
N PHE A 188 -4.37 -7.59 -5.65
CA PHE A 188 -3.16 -7.17 -4.94
C PHE A 188 -3.51 -6.59 -3.58
N VAL A 189 -2.94 -7.18 -2.55
CA VAL A 189 -3.16 -6.78 -1.15
C VAL A 189 -1.85 -6.30 -0.58
N HIS A 190 -1.83 -5.05 -0.15
CA HIS A 190 -0.68 -4.41 0.48
C HIS A 190 -0.90 -4.34 1.99
N LEU A 191 0.11 -4.76 2.75
CA LEU A 191 0.19 -4.59 4.21
C LEU A 191 1.47 -3.82 4.50
N ASP A 192 1.34 -2.54 4.80
CA ASP A 192 2.46 -1.65 5.01
C ASP A 192 2.60 -1.31 6.49
N VAL A 193 3.81 -1.44 7.01
CA VAL A 193 4.18 -0.94 8.34
C VAL A 193 4.41 0.57 8.28
N ALA A 194 4.80 1.09 7.11
CA ALA A 194 4.95 2.51 6.86
C ALA A 194 4.59 2.86 5.42
N HIS A 195 3.94 3.99 5.24
CA HIS A 195 3.57 4.53 3.95
C HIS A 195 3.83 6.03 3.92
N ARG A 196 4.48 6.50 2.87
CA ARG A 196 4.74 7.93 2.63
C ARG A 196 3.41 8.65 2.37
N GLY A 197 3.30 9.88 2.83
CA GLY A 197 2.20 10.76 2.45
C GLY A 197 2.09 10.94 0.93
N VAL A 198 0.92 11.31 0.47
CA VAL A 198 0.62 11.55 -0.95
C VAL A 198 0.49 13.05 -1.28
N GLY A 199 0.67 13.91 -0.29
CA GLY A 199 0.49 15.36 -0.41
C GLY A 199 -0.95 15.80 -0.16
N THR A 200 -1.10 17.02 0.34
CA THR A 200 -2.39 17.61 0.73
C THR A 200 -2.90 18.65 -0.26
N ALA A 201 -2.08 19.07 -1.21
CA ALA A 201 -2.42 20.05 -2.24
C ALA A 201 -2.31 19.44 -3.62
N SER A 202 -3.23 19.77 -4.52
CA SER A 202 -3.12 19.39 -5.94
C SER A 202 -1.94 20.12 -6.58
N CYS A 203 -1.06 19.36 -7.24
CA CYS A 203 0.14 19.89 -7.89
C CYS A 203 0.99 20.77 -6.94
N GLY A 204 0.93 20.45 -5.66
CA GLY A 204 1.56 21.23 -4.61
C GLY A 204 3.02 20.85 -4.35
N PRO A 205 3.61 21.44 -3.31
CA PRO A 205 4.95 21.07 -2.86
C PRO A 205 4.99 19.61 -2.39
N ASP A 206 6.20 19.11 -2.19
CA ASP A 206 6.42 17.79 -1.61
C ASP A 206 5.70 17.63 -0.27
N VAL A 207 5.47 16.39 0.15
CA VAL A 207 4.88 16.11 1.47
C VAL A 207 5.76 16.69 2.57
N ALA A 208 5.12 17.07 3.66
CA ALA A 208 5.85 17.56 4.83
C ALA A 208 6.83 16.50 5.35
N PRO A 209 8.00 16.88 5.88
CA PRO A 209 9.06 15.94 6.28
C PRO A 209 8.62 14.84 7.25
N ASN A 210 7.64 15.12 8.12
CA ASN A 210 7.08 14.16 9.06
C ASN A 210 6.21 13.07 8.40
N HIS A 211 5.91 13.20 7.12
CA HIS A 211 5.19 12.21 6.31
C HIS A 211 6.07 11.53 5.25
N GLN A 212 7.37 11.80 5.28
CA GLN A 212 8.37 11.06 4.52
C GLN A 212 8.84 9.84 5.31
N LEU A 213 9.27 8.78 4.63
CA LEU A 213 9.79 7.60 5.29
C LEU A 213 11.27 7.78 5.65
N ALA A 214 11.59 7.62 6.92
CA ALA A 214 12.97 7.67 7.39
C ALA A 214 13.72 6.39 7.05
N ALA A 215 15.06 6.48 6.98
CA ALA A 215 15.93 5.32 7.07
C ALA A 215 15.80 4.69 8.48
N GLY A 216 16.02 3.39 8.57
CA GLY A 216 15.95 2.67 9.84
C GLY A 216 15.43 1.25 9.71
N THR A 217 15.18 0.63 10.84
CA THR A 217 14.65 -0.73 10.91
C THR A 217 13.14 -0.70 11.14
N TYR A 218 12.41 -1.42 10.29
CA TYR A 218 10.97 -1.63 10.37
C TYR A 218 10.73 -3.10 10.68
N GLU A 219 9.97 -3.37 11.74
CA GLU A 219 9.59 -4.72 12.13
C GLU A 219 8.09 -4.78 12.36
N TRP A 220 7.46 -5.84 11.84
CA TRP A 220 6.03 -6.07 12.06
C TRP A 220 5.68 -7.55 11.93
N SER A 221 4.57 -7.91 12.51
CA SER A 221 4.00 -9.24 12.35
C SER A 221 2.49 -9.20 12.24
N TYR A 222 1.94 -10.25 11.65
CA TYR A 222 0.50 -10.47 11.52
C TYR A 222 0.22 -11.97 11.35
N ARG A 223 -1.03 -12.34 11.55
CA ARG A 223 -1.54 -13.68 11.30
C ARG A 223 -2.46 -13.68 10.08
N VAL A 224 -2.36 -14.72 9.26
CA VAL A 224 -3.28 -14.98 8.15
C VAL A 224 -4.05 -16.26 8.45
N SER A 225 -5.36 -16.24 8.27
CA SER A 225 -6.25 -17.39 8.40
C SER A 225 -7.33 -17.37 7.30
N THR A 226 -7.86 -18.55 6.98
CA THR A 226 -8.94 -18.70 5.99
C THR A 226 -10.10 -19.43 6.64
N THR A 227 -11.32 -18.97 6.37
CA THR A 227 -12.58 -19.63 6.76
C THR A 227 -13.47 -19.80 5.54
N THR A 228 -14.21 -20.89 5.52
CA THR A 228 -15.21 -21.26 4.51
C THR A 228 -16.56 -21.44 5.16
#